data_791ef3dc4b10ab4c4a2803a911d80b6f
#
_entry.id   791ef3dc4b10ab4c4a2803a911d80b6f
#
_cell.length_a   1.000
_cell.length_b   1.000
_cell.length_c   1.000
_cell.angle_alpha   90.00
_cell.angle_beta   90.00
_cell.angle_gamma   90.00
#
_symmetry.space_group_name_H-M   'P 1'
#
loop_
_entity.id
_entity.type
_entity.pdbx_description
1 polymer ?
#
loop_
_entity_poly.entity_id
_entity_poly.type
_entity_poly.pdbx_seq_one_letter_code
_entity_poly.pdbx_strand_id
1 'polypeptide(L)'
;IDTTKIVMLAETDIVEAVAERLRRYQVQNVVLDTVMLAKSGDPLLSPDAVVALREHLLPQVSLITPNLPEAAALLEAPHARNEQEMLEQGRALLALGCEAVLMKGGHLENAESPDWLFTRDGATRFTAPRIHTKNTHGTGCTLSAALAALRPRHPDWAATVAHAKAWLSAALAQADTLEVGEGIGPVHHFHEWW
;
A
#
# COMPACT_ATOMS: atom_id res chain seq x y z
N ILE A 1 -19.01 8.25 -6.59
CA ILE A 1 -17.81 7.76 -5.86
C ILE A 1 -16.60 8.08 -6.71
N ASP A 2 -15.70 8.91 -6.19
CA ASP A 2 -14.53 9.39 -6.93
C ASP A 2 -13.33 8.44 -6.82
N THR A 3 -13.25 7.70 -5.70
CA THR A 3 -12.22 6.70 -5.43
C THR A 3 -12.77 5.56 -4.59
N THR A 4 -12.14 4.41 -4.68
CA THR A 4 -12.44 3.24 -3.85
C THR A 4 -11.15 2.72 -3.25
N LYS A 5 -11.14 2.47 -1.94
CA LYS A 5 -10.07 1.72 -1.28
C LYS A 5 -10.56 0.32 -0.97
N ILE A 6 -9.73 -0.66 -1.32
CA ILE A 6 -9.90 -2.07 -0.95
C ILE A 6 -8.78 -2.46 0.01
N VAL A 7 -9.13 -3.23 1.03
CA VAL A 7 -8.19 -3.81 1.98
C VAL A 7 -8.55 -5.28 2.14
N MET A 8 -7.92 -6.03 2.92
CA MET A 8 -8.09 -7.45 3.24
C MET A 8 -9.42 -8.09 2.76
N LEU A 9 -9.33 -9.00 1.81
CA LEU A 9 -10.50 -9.71 1.22
C LEU A 9 -10.61 -11.19 1.67
N ALA A 10 -9.65 -11.69 2.41
CA ALA A 10 -9.57 -13.00 3.06
C ALA A 10 -9.76 -14.22 2.12
N GLU A 11 -10.89 -14.33 1.43
CA GLU A 11 -11.35 -15.52 0.72
C GLU A 11 -11.49 -15.29 -0.80
N THR A 12 -11.33 -16.34 -1.58
CA THR A 12 -11.38 -16.32 -3.05
C THR A 12 -12.69 -15.77 -3.61
N ASP A 13 -13.83 -16.24 -3.10
CA ASP A 13 -15.16 -15.82 -3.56
C ASP A 13 -15.42 -14.33 -3.30
N ILE A 14 -14.84 -13.77 -2.22
CA ILE A 14 -14.92 -12.33 -1.93
C ILE A 14 -14.09 -11.55 -2.95
N VAL A 15 -12.89 -12.02 -3.27
CA VAL A 15 -12.01 -11.40 -4.31
C VAL A 15 -12.73 -11.37 -5.65
N GLU A 16 -13.29 -12.50 -6.07
CA GLU A 16 -14.01 -12.63 -7.34
C GLU A 16 -15.25 -11.74 -7.39
N ALA A 17 -16.05 -11.73 -6.32
CA ALA A 17 -17.24 -10.88 -6.22
C ALA A 17 -16.87 -9.39 -6.31
N VAL A 18 -15.81 -8.94 -5.63
CA VAL A 18 -15.34 -7.56 -5.70
C VAL A 18 -14.85 -7.23 -7.12
N ALA A 19 -14.05 -8.10 -7.73
CA ALA A 19 -13.55 -7.91 -9.08
C ALA A 19 -14.69 -7.80 -10.10
N GLU A 20 -15.73 -8.66 -9.98
CA GLU A 20 -16.94 -8.57 -10.81
C GLU A 20 -17.65 -7.23 -10.64
N ARG A 21 -17.81 -6.74 -9.41
CA ARG A 21 -18.47 -5.47 -9.13
C ARG A 21 -17.69 -4.27 -9.66
N LEU A 22 -16.38 -4.24 -9.50
CA LEU A 22 -15.53 -3.18 -10.06
C LEU A 22 -15.71 -3.10 -11.57
N ARG A 23 -15.71 -4.23 -12.26
CA ARG A 23 -15.91 -4.32 -13.72
C ARG A 23 -17.31 -3.89 -14.13
N ARG A 24 -18.33 -4.42 -13.44
CA ARG A 24 -19.75 -4.14 -13.75
C ARG A 24 -20.08 -2.65 -13.63
N TYR A 25 -19.54 -1.98 -12.60
CA TYR A 25 -19.83 -0.58 -12.33
C TYR A 25 -18.75 0.37 -12.88
N GLN A 26 -17.75 -0.15 -13.57
CA GLN A 26 -16.64 0.62 -14.14
C GLN A 26 -16.03 1.60 -13.14
N VAL A 27 -15.75 1.08 -11.92
CA VAL A 27 -15.24 1.88 -10.80
C VAL A 27 -13.86 2.41 -11.14
N GLN A 28 -13.69 3.73 -10.98
CA GLN A 28 -12.44 4.42 -11.25
C GLN A 28 -11.62 4.63 -9.98
N ASN A 29 -10.30 4.89 -10.14
CA ASN A 29 -9.39 5.23 -9.04
C ASN A 29 -9.44 4.23 -7.87
N VAL A 30 -9.23 2.96 -8.16
CA VAL A 30 -9.23 1.90 -7.15
C VAL A 30 -7.85 1.75 -6.55
N VAL A 31 -7.71 1.94 -5.23
CA VAL A 31 -6.50 1.68 -4.46
C VAL A 31 -6.66 0.38 -3.69
N LEU A 32 -5.80 -0.61 -3.96
CA LEU A 32 -5.76 -1.88 -3.25
C LEU A 32 -4.58 -1.90 -2.27
N ASP A 33 -4.89 -1.96 -0.99
CA ASP A 33 -3.92 -2.28 0.05
C ASP A 33 -3.74 -3.80 0.12
N THR A 34 -2.57 -4.28 -0.26
CA THR A 34 -2.29 -5.71 -0.45
C THR A 34 -1.98 -6.43 0.86
N VAL A 35 -2.72 -6.12 1.93
CA VAL A 35 -2.53 -6.73 3.24
C VAL A 35 -2.75 -8.24 3.18
N MET A 36 -1.68 -9.02 3.39
CA MET A 36 -1.70 -10.49 3.33
C MET A 36 -1.31 -11.14 4.65
N LEU A 37 -0.59 -10.41 5.50
CA LEU A 37 -0.11 -10.89 6.80
C LEU A 37 -0.51 -9.92 7.90
N ALA A 38 -0.96 -10.45 9.02
CA ALA A 38 -1.10 -9.69 10.25
C ALA A 38 0.28 -9.27 10.80
N LYS A 39 0.34 -8.28 11.69
CA LYS A 39 1.60 -7.94 12.40
C LYS A 39 2.15 -9.10 13.23
N SER A 40 1.30 -10.04 13.66
CA SER A 40 1.68 -11.30 14.32
C SER A 40 2.38 -12.29 13.38
N GLY A 41 2.30 -12.08 12.05
CA GLY A 41 2.79 -13.01 11.04
C GLY A 41 1.75 -14.00 10.53
N ASP A 42 0.54 -13.98 11.08
CA ASP A 42 -0.55 -14.87 10.65
C ASP A 42 -1.04 -14.49 9.25
N PRO A 43 -1.30 -15.47 8.36
CA PRO A 43 -1.86 -15.20 7.05
C PRO A 43 -3.30 -14.68 7.17
N LEU A 44 -3.59 -13.59 6.44
CA LEU A 44 -4.90 -12.97 6.36
C LEU A 44 -5.65 -13.31 5.07
N LEU A 45 -4.95 -13.86 4.08
CA LEU A 45 -5.51 -14.39 2.84
C LEU A 45 -5.14 -15.87 2.72
N SER A 46 -6.09 -16.66 2.21
CA SER A 46 -5.78 -18.03 1.78
C SER A 46 -4.87 -18.03 0.53
N PRO A 47 -4.08 -19.08 0.28
CA PRO A 47 -3.25 -19.17 -0.93
C PRO A 47 -4.06 -18.99 -2.22
N ASP A 48 -5.25 -19.58 -2.30
CA ASP A 48 -6.14 -19.48 -3.45
C ASP A 48 -6.68 -18.05 -3.62
N ALA A 49 -6.91 -17.32 -2.52
CA ALA A 49 -7.29 -15.91 -2.56
C ALA A 49 -6.18 -15.02 -3.12
N VAL A 50 -4.90 -15.34 -2.87
CA VAL A 50 -3.76 -14.62 -3.47
C VAL A 50 -3.73 -14.84 -4.99
N VAL A 51 -3.98 -16.06 -5.46
CA VAL A 51 -4.08 -16.36 -6.89
C VAL A 51 -5.24 -15.60 -7.53
N ALA A 52 -6.43 -15.65 -6.92
CA ALA A 52 -7.60 -14.92 -7.42
C ALA A 52 -7.36 -13.39 -7.44
N LEU A 53 -6.67 -12.86 -6.44
CA LEU A 53 -6.30 -11.45 -6.39
C LEU A 53 -5.42 -11.06 -7.58
N ARG A 54 -4.38 -11.88 -7.89
CA ARG A 54 -3.50 -11.66 -9.05
C ARG A 54 -4.25 -11.71 -10.38
N GLU A 55 -5.10 -12.70 -10.57
CA GLU A 55 -5.73 -12.99 -11.86
C GLU A 55 -6.95 -12.12 -12.12
N HIS A 56 -7.75 -11.83 -11.09
CA HIS A 56 -9.06 -11.21 -11.27
C HIS A 56 -9.12 -9.75 -10.80
N LEU A 57 -8.38 -9.40 -9.75
CA LEU A 57 -8.49 -8.08 -9.13
C LEU A 57 -7.39 -7.11 -9.59
N LEU A 58 -6.11 -7.53 -9.63
CA LEU A 58 -4.99 -6.64 -9.99
C LEU A 58 -5.19 -5.95 -11.34
N PRO A 59 -5.70 -6.60 -12.40
CA PRO A 59 -5.91 -5.92 -13.70
C PRO A 59 -6.98 -4.82 -13.68
N GLN A 60 -7.71 -4.65 -12.58
CA GLN A 60 -8.80 -3.70 -12.44
C GLN A 60 -8.51 -2.57 -11.46
N VAL A 61 -7.35 -2.60 -10.80
CA VAL A 61 -6.99 -1.58 -9.80
C VAL A 61 -6.04 -0.54 -10.38
N SER A 62 -6.20 0.71 -9.93
CA SER A 62 -5.39 1.82 -10.39
C SER A 62 -4.06 1.91 -9.64
N LEU A 63 -4.04 1.48 -8.38
CA LEU A 63 -2.81 1.47 -7.57
C LEU A 63 -2.84 0.32 -6.57
N ILE A 64 -1.74 -0.43 -6.50
CA ILE A 64 -1.46 -1.36 -5.41
C ILE A 64 -0.35 -0.81 -4.51
N THR A 65 -0.39 -1.14 -3.21
CA THR A 65 0.57 -0.60 -2.22
C THR A 65 1.29 -1.70 -1.42
N PRO A 66 2.01 -2.64 -2.08
CA PRO A 66 2.67 -3.74 -1.40
C PRO A 66 3.90 -3.28 -0.60
N ASN A 67 4.13 -3.92 0.55
CA ASN A 67 5.43 -3.97 1.18
C ASN A 67 6.28 -5.10 0.55
N LEU A 68 7.54 -5.28 0.99
CA LEU A 68 8.44 -6.28 0.39
C LEU A 68 7.95 -7.73 0.58
N PRO A 69 7.46 -8.16 1.77
CA PRO A 69 6.83 -9.47 1.93
C PRO A 69 5.59 -9.69 1.05
N GLU A 70 4.73 -8.69 0.94
CA GLU A 70 3.51 -8.75 0.10
C GLU A 70 3.86 -8.83 -1.40
N ALA A 71 4.86 -8.07 -1.84
CA ALA A 71 5.38 -8.14 -3.20
C ALA A 71 5.93 -9.52 -3.55
N ALA A 72 6.71 -10.10 -2.64
CA ALA A 72 7.26 -11.43 -2.78
C ALA A 72 6.16 -12.50 -2.87
N ALA A 73 5.12 -12.40 -2.04
CA ALA A 73 3.97 -13.31 -2.08
C ALA A 73 3.20 -13.20 -3.41
N LEU A 74 2.94 -11.97 -3.89
CA LEU A 74 2.27 -11.75 -5.17
C LEU A 74 3.06 -12.27 -6.37
N LEU A 75 4.39 -12.27 -6.30
CA LEU A 75 5.28 -12.70 -7.38
C LEU A 75 5.74 -14.16 -7.23
N GLU A 76 5.41 -14.84 -6.13
CA GLU A 76 5.95 -16.16 -5.78
C GLU A 76 7.49 -16.15 -5.80
N ALA A 77 8.11 -15.10 -5.26
CA ALA A 77 9.52 -14.82 -5.31
C ALA A 77 10.11 -14.61 -3.89
N PRO A 78 11.44 -14.69 -3.72
CA PRO A 78 12.08 -14.28 -2.48
C PRO A 78 11.83 -12.81 -2.15
N HIS A 79 11.87 -12.45 -0.85
CA HIS A 79 11.79 -11.06 -0.43
C HIS A 79 12.97 -10.25 -1.00
N ALA A 80 12.70 -9.06 -1.52
CA ALA A 80 13.73 -8.11 -1.90
C ALA A 80 14.56 -7.68 -0.68
N ARG A 81 15.87 -7.75 -0.79
CA ARG A 81 16.84 -7.47 0.29
C ARG A 81 17.50 -6.10 0.13
N ASN A 82 17.37 -5.51 -1.03
CA ASN A 82 17.96 -4.22 -1.40
C ASN A 82 17.07 -3.48 -2.39
N GLU A 83 17.42 -2.23 -2.65
CA GLU A 83 16.64 -1.34 -3.52
C GLU A 83 16.62 -1.82 -5.00
N GLN A 84 17.70 -2.47 -5.47
CA GLN A 84 17.75 -3.01 -6.82
C GLN A 84 16.74 -4.17 -7.00
N GLU A 85 16.70 -5.12 -6.07
CA GLU A 85 15.73 -6.22 -6.08
C GLU A 85 14.29 -5.69 -5.96
N MET A 86 14.09 -4.64 -5.15
CA MET A 86 12.81 -3.93 -5.02
C MET A 86 12.36 -3.31 -6.35
N LEU A 87 13.29 -2.69 -7.11
CA LEU A 87 13.00 -2.14 -8.44
C LEU A 87 12.59 -3.22 -9.43
N GLU A 88 13.24 -4.37 -9.40
CA GLU A 88 12.91 -5.52 -10.27
C GLU A 88 11.53 -6.06 -9.94
N GLN A 89 11.22 -6.27 -8.67
CA GLN A 89 9.91 -6.73 -8.22
C GLN A 89 8.79 -5.73 -8.52
N GLY A 90 9.04 -4.44 -8.35
CA GLY A 90 8.05 -3.40 -8.67
C GLY A 90 7.66 -3.38 -10.15
N ARG A 91 8.62 -3.56 -11.06
CA ARG A 91 8.35 -3.72 -12.50
C ARG A 91 7.58 -5.00 -12.81
N ALA A 92 7.95 -6.11 -12.15
CA ALA A 92 7.26 -7.38 -12.32
C ALA A 92 5.79 -7.30 -11.83
N LEU A 93 5.52 -6.63 -10.73
CA LEU A 93 4.17 -6.38 -10.24
C LEU A 93 3.35 -5.53 -11.21
N LEU A 94 3.94 -4.48 -11.78
CA LEU A 94 3.26 -3.65 -12.78
C LEU A 94 2.85 -4.48 -14.01
N ALA A 95 3.66 -5.46 -14.38
CA ALA A 95 3.37 -6.37 -15.49
C ALA A 95 2.19 -7.33 -15.22
N LEU A 96 1.72 -7.46 -13.96
CA LEU A 96 0.50 -8.20 -13.62
C LEU A 96 -0.80 -7.46 -14.00
N GLY A 97 -0.70 -6.23 -14.52
CA GLY A 97 -1.81 -5.53 -15.17
C GLY A 97 -2.42 -4.37 -14.42
N CYS A 98 -1.99 -4.06 -13.18
CA CYS A 98 -2.41 -2.84 -12.49
C CYS A 98 -1.82 -1.59 -13.17
N GLU A 99 -2.48 -0.44 -13.00
CA GLU A 99 -2.05 0.82 -13.61
C GLU A 99 -0.78 1.38 -12.96
N ALA A 100 -0.64 1.24 -11.64
CA ALA A 100 0.51 1.70 -10.87
C ALA A 100 0.79 0.80 -9.66
N VAL A 101 2.05 0.81 -9.20
CA VAL A 101 2.52 0.08 -8.02
C VAL A 101 3.31 1.02 -7.12
N LEU A 102 2.92 1.17 -5.86
CA LEU A 102 3.70 1.83 -4.83
C LEU A 102 4.35 0.78 -3.92
N MET A 103 5.60 0.42 -4.23
CA MET A 103 6.41 -0.46 -3.38
C MET A 103 6.87 0.26 -2.12
N LYS A 104 6.52 -0.26 -0.94
CA LYS A 104 6.90 0.30 0.36
C LYS A 104 8.22 -0.30 0.85
N GLY A 105 9.26 0.51 0.96
CA GLY A 105 10.61 0.09 1.36
C GLY A 105 10.88 0.12 2.87
N GLY A 106 9.87 0.32 3.70
CA GLY A 106 10.03 0.41 5.16
C GLY A 106 10.66 -0.83 5.83
N HIS A 107 10.71 -1.98 5.13
CA HIS A 107 11.35 -3.22 5.60
C HIS A 107 12.83 -3.31 5.22
N LEU A 108 13.37 -2.40 4.42
CA LEU A 108 14.81 -2.34 4.17
C LEU A 108 15.54 -1.78 5.40
N GLU A 109 16.69 -2.36 5.73
CA GLU A 109 17.52 -1.93 6.86
C GLU A 109 18.37 -0.70 6.50
N ASN A 110 17.72 0.41 6.17
CA ASN A 110 18.37 1.67 5.79
C ASN A 110 17.93 2.81 6.72
N ALA A 111 18.74 3.87 6.80
CA ALA A 111 18.40 5.09 7.53
C ALA A 111 17.19 5.83 6.93
N GLU A 112 16.94 5.65 5.66
CA GLU A 112 15.77 6.12 4.93
C GLU A 112 14.74 5.00 4.76
N SER A 113 13.49 5.37 4.51
CA SER A 113 12.42 4.45 4.09
C SER A 113 12.05 4.79 2.64
N PRO A 114 12.79 4.26 1.65
CA PRO A 114 12.52 4.55 0.25
C PRO A 114 11.26 3.82 -0.19
N ASP A 115 10.34 4.55 -0.81
CA ASP A 115 9.21 3.97 -1.53
C ASP A 115 9.39 4.25 -3.02
N TRP A 116 8.97 3.31 -3.86
CA TRP A 116 9.06 3.45 -5.30
C TRP A 116 7.68 3.34 -5.94
N LEU A 117 7.31 4.37 -6.69
CA LEU A 117 6.13 4.36 -7.54
C LEU A 117 6.52 3.93 -8.96
N PHE A 118 5.89 2.88 -9.46
CA PHE A 118 6.02 2.39 -10.83
C PHE A 118 4.74 2.71 -11.59
N THR A 119 4.90 3.30 -12.76
CA THR A 119 3.84 3.57 -13.73
C THR A 119 4.33 3.18 -15.13
N ARG A 120 3.49 3.32 -16.13
CA ARG A 120 3.88 3.11 -17.55
C ARG A 120 4.98 4.09 -17.99
N ASP A 121 5.05 5.27 -17.36
CA ASP A 121 6.00 6.33 -17.71
C ASP A 121 7.36 6.15 -17.05
N GLY A 122 7.49 5.23 -16.09
CA GLY A 122 8.73 4.92 -15.40
C GLY A 122 8.59 4.69 -13.91
N ALA A 123 9.71 4.85 -13.18
CA ALA A 123 9.77 4.66 -11.75
C ALA A 123 10.23 5.95 -11.05
N THR A 124 9.53 6.35 -10.00
CA THR A 124 9.82 7.53 -9.19
C THR A 124 10.11 7.13 -7.75
N ARG A 125 11.23 7.60 -7.21
CA ARG A 125 11.67 7.36 -5.83
C ARG A 125 11.12 8.43 -4.90
N PHE A 126 10.55 8.00 -3.79
CA PHE A 126 10.12 8.86 -2.68
C PHE A 126 10.88 8.47 -1.42
N THR A 127 11.50 9.44 -0.77
CA THR A 127 12.22 9.24 0.49
C THR A 127 11.57 10.02 1.61
N ALA A 128 11.66 9.46 2.80
CA ALA A 128 11.38 10.18 4.03
C ALA A 128 12.35 9.68 5.11
N PRO A 129 12.76 10.54 6.04
CA PRO A 129 13.50 10.09 7.21
C PRO A 129 12.71 9.03 7.97
N ARG A 130 13.41 8.02 8.49
CA ARG A 130 12.78 7.01 9.35
C ARG A 130 12.42 7.66 10.68
N ILE A 131 11.14 7.64 11.02
CA ILE A 131 10.64 8.18 12.28
C ILE A 131 10.66 7.05 13.32
N HIS A 132 11.35 7.29 14.42
CA HIS A 132 11.47 6.35 15.53
C HIS A 132 10.31 6.54 16.50
N THR A 133 9.29 5.71 16.38
CA THR A 133 8.14 5.64 17.27
C THR A 133 7.68 4.20 17.41
N LYS A 134 7.11 3.84 18.57
CA LYS A 134 6.40 2.57 18.78
C LYS A 134 4.98 2.59 18.18
N ASN A 135 4.43 3.78 17.95
CA ASN A 135 3.04 4.00 17.55
C ASN A 135 2.89 3.91 16.02
N THR A 136 3.03 2.71 15.48
CA THR A 136 3.04 2.43 14.03
C THR A 136 1.84 1.59 13.58
N HIS A 137 0.84 1.36 14.46
CA HIS A 137 -0.31 0.56 14.08
C HIS A 137 -1.13 1.26 12.98
N GLY A 138 -1.48 0.52 11.94
CA GLY A 138 -2.29 1.02 10.84
C GLY A 138 -1.56 1.92 9.83
N THR A 139 -0.23 2.08 9.90
CA THR A 139 0.54 2.95 8.97
C THR A 139 0.25 2.62 7.49
N GLY A 140 0.28 1.33 7.09
CA GLY A 140 -0.01 0.91 5.71
C GLY A 140 -1.43 1.26 5.29
N CYS A 141 -2.41 0.88 6.13
CA CYS A 141 -3.81 1.17 5.88
C CYS A 141 -4.12 2.68 5.85
N THR A 142 -3.40 3.47 6.64
CA THR A 142 -3.52 4.93 6.64
C THR A 142 -2.97 5.52 5.35
N LEU A 143 -1.80 5.03 4.89
CA LEU A 143 -1.23 5.47 3.61
C LEU A 143 -2.17 5.20 2.45
N SER A 144 -2.68 3.97 2.32
CA SER A 144 -3.58 3.59 1.23
C SER A 144 -4.90 4.36 1.27
N ALA A 145 -5.41 4.70 2.47
CA ALA A 145 -6.59 5.55 2.63
C ALA A 145 -6.31 7.00 2.20
N ALA A 146 -5.15 7.56 2.59
CA ALA A 146 -4.73 8.89 2.18
C ALA A 146 -4.54 8.98 0.66
N LEU A 147 -3.92 7.96 0.04
CA LEU A 147 -3.76 7.88 -1.42
C LEU A 147 -5.12 7.91 -2.13
N ALA A 148 -6.09 7.12 -1.68
CA ALA A 148 -7.43 7.11 -2.23
C ALA A 148 -8.12 8.47 -2.07
N ALA A 149 -8.09 9.07 -0.88
CA ALA A 149 -8.74 10.34 -0.59
C ALA A 149 -8.11 11.52 -1.37
N LEU A 150 -6.81 11.49 -1.61
CA LEU A 150 -6.07 12.55 -2.29
C LEU A 150 -6.08 12.41 -3.81
N ARG A 151 -6.26 11.20 -4.36
CA ARG A 151 -6.19 10.96 -5.81
C ARG A 151 -7.04 11.93 -6.65
N PRO A 152 -8.29 12.25 -6.31
CA PRO A 152 -9.10 13.18 -7.11
C PRO A 152 -8.61 14.63 -7.10
N ARG A 153 -7.71 14.98 -6.17
CA ARG A 153 -7.20 16.34 -5.98
C ARG A 153 -5.85 16.57 -6.68
N HIS A 154 -5.28 15.54 -7.28
CA HIS A 154 -3.96 15.58 -7.91
C HIS A 154 -4.01 15.10 -9.36
N PRO A 155 -3.16 15.65 -10.24
CA PRO A 155 -3.16 15.29 -11.66
C PRO A 155 -2.74 13.84 -11.91
N ASP A 156 -1.83 13.32 -11.09
CA ASP A 156 -1.21 12.00 -11.28
C ASP A 156 -0.90 11.30 -9.94
N TRP A 157 -0.44 10.07 -10.04
CA TRP A 157 -0.05 9.27 -8.87
C TRP A 157 1.21 9.81 -8.19
N ALA A 158 2.15 10.43 -8.90
CA ALA A 158 3.38 10.95 -8.30
C ALA A 158 3.07 12.10 -7.33
N ALA A 159 2.23 13.06 -7.74
CA ALA A 159 1.77 14.15 -6.88
C ALA A 159 0.92 13.64 -5.71
N THR A 160 0.07 12.63 -5.95
CA THR A 160 -0.75 11.98 -4.90
C THR A 160 0.14 11.32 -3.84
N VAL A 161 1.14 10.53 -4.26
CA VAL A 161 2.07 9.84 -3.35
C VAL A 161 2.91 10.83 -2.56
N ALA A 162 3.43 11.88 -3.21
CA ALA A 162 4.21 12.91 -2.53
C ALA A 162 3.42 13.54 -1.37
N HIS A 163 2.17 13.93 -1.61
CA HIS A 163 1.30 14.52 -0.59
C HIS A 163 0.96 13.51 0.52
N ALA A 164 0.49 12.31 0.15
CA ALA A 164 0.11 11.29 1.13
C ALA A 164 1.29 10.89 2.03
N LYS A 165 2.49 10.77 1.46
CA LYS A 165 3.70 10.42 2.21
C LYS A 165 4.14 11.54 3.16
N ALA A 166 4.08 12.80 2.74
CA ALA A 166 4.38 13.95 3.59
C ALA A 166 3.41 14.02 4.79
N TRP A 167 2.11 13.90 4.53
CA TRP A 167 1.08 13.89 5.57
C TRP A 167 1.25 12.72 6.55
N LEU A 168 1.50 11.50 6.05
CA LEU A 168 1.73 10.34 6.91
C LEU A 168 2.98 10.48 7.77
N SER A 169 4.06 11.05 7.23
CA SER A 169 5.29 11.30 7.99
C SER A 169 5.03 12.27 9.14
N ALA A 170 4.24 13.32 8.93
CA ALA A 170 3.83 14.23 9.99
C ALA A 170 2.94 13.54 11.04
N ALA A 171 2.00 12.71 10.61
CA ALA A 171 1.16 11.91 11.50
C ALA A 171 1.97 10.92 12.38
N LEU A 172 3.03 10.31 11.82
CA LEU A 172 3.95 9.46 12.56
C LEU A 172 4.80 10.26 13.54
N ALA A 173 5.32 11.42 13.14
CA ALA A 173 6.14 12.29 14.00
C ALA A 173 5.38 12.78 15.24
N GLN A 174 4.07 12.89 15.17
CA GLN A 174 3.20 13.30 16.26
C GLN A 174 2.53 12.12 17.00
N ALA A 175 2.79 10.87 16.58
CA ALA A 175 2.10 9.70 17.12
C ALA A 175 2.35 9.49 18.62
N ASP A 176 3.52 9.87 19.14
CA ASP A 176 3.88 9.72 20.55
C ASP A 176 3.20 10.75 21.47
N THR A 177 2.51 11.75 20.92
CA THR A 177 1.68 12.69 21.70
C THR A 177 0.32 12.09 22.07
N LEU A 178 -0.07 10.96 21.46
CA LEU A 178 -1.29 10.25 21.78
C LEU A 178 -1.08 9.23 22.92
N GLU A 179 -1.93 9.29 23.92
CA GLU A 179 -2.02 8.30 25.00
C GLU A 179 -3.21 7.37 24.75
N VAL A 180 -3.04 6.34 23.89
CA VAL A 180 -4.11 5.41 23.50
C VAL A 180 -3.68 3.97 23.80
N GLY A 181 -4.20 3.42 24.87
CA GLY A 181 -3.95 2.04 25.29
C GLY A 181 -2.50 1.74 25.67
N GLU A 182 -2.18 0.44 25.88
CA GLU A 182 -0.87 0.00 26.39
C GLU A 182 0.00 -0.72 25.35
N GLY A 183 -0.48 -0.91 24.13
CA GLY A 183 0.22 -1.66 23.08
C GLY A 183 0.96 -0.77 22.06
N ILE A 184 1.05 -1.28 20.85
CA ILE A 184 1.50 -0.51 19.69
C ILE A 184 0.38 0.48 19.33
N GLY A 185 0.60 1.78 19.58
CA GLY A 185 -0.38 2.82 19.35
C GLY A 185 -0.57 3.16 17.85
N PRO A 186 -1.65 3.90 17.54
CA PRO A 186 -1.94 4.38 16.19
C PRO A 186 -1.07 5.56 15.80
N VAL A 187 -1.01 5.86 14.50
CA VAL A 187 -0.50 7.15 14.00
C VAL A 187 -1.48 8.28 14.38
N HIS A 188 -0.99 9.51 14.50
CA HIS A 188 -1.84 10.66 14.88
C HIS A 188 -2.60 11.21 13.68
N HIS A 189 -3.75 10.62 13.33
CA HIS A 189 -4.53 11.02 12.15
C HIS A 189 -4.99 12.48 12.15
N PHE A 190 -5.15 13.10 13.32
CA PHE A 190 -5.65 14.47 13.51
C PHE A 190 -4.55 15.46 13.86
N HIS A 191 -3.27 15.15 13.59
CA HIS A 191 -2.12 15.97 13.96
C HIS A 191 -2.17 17.42 13.44
N GLU A 192 -2.95 17.70 12.40
CA GLU A 192 -3.16 19.07 11.88
C GLU A 192 -4.22 19.86 12.65
N TRP A 193 -4.99 19.21 13.52
CA TRP A 193 -6.18 19.79 14.15
C TRP A 193 -6.09 19.83 15.69
N TRP A 194 -5.16 19.11 16.28
CA TRP A 194 -4.99 18.96 17.73
C TRP A 194 -3.58 19.36 18.16
#